data_40347b05589e7bbbe2890302ab2b5f87
#
_entry.id   40347b05589e7bbbe2890302ab2b5f87
#
_cell.length_a   1.000
_cell.length_b   1.000
_cell.length_c   1.000
_cell.angle_alpha   90.00
_cell.angle_beta   90.00
_cell.angle_gamma   90.00
#
_symmetry.space_group_name_H-M   'P 1'
#
loop_
_entity.id
_entity.type
_entity.pdbx_description
1 polymer ?
#
loop_
_entity_poly.entity_id
_entity_poly.type
_entity_poly.pdbx_seq_one_letter_code
_entity_poly.pdbx_strand_id
1 'polypeptide(L)'
;GVEFLVLEGVDVGSYWDTTLPADRRGGFPWPGLLNAPALVVPFGLPGLYVSRYGEPDKAPTGLGAGLEAWTVPYWLTDAAFAALALQLLAVETGLACCFFGLFEHEDAVRRRFGVPDEARAVGTVAIGHPEPSAARSSRSAARGRRPLGEVLHRGSW
;
A
#
# COMPACT_ATOMS: atom_id res chain seq x y z
N GLY A 1 -5.29 -12.00 -7.64
CA GLY A 1 -4.07 -11.31 -7.89
C GLY A 1 -3.58 -10.39 -6.78
N VAL A 2 -4.33 -10.22 -5.67
CA VAL A 2 -3.90 -9.43 -4.51
C VAL A 2 -3.82 -10.32 -3.28
N GLU A 3 -2.71 -10.21 -2.53
CA GLU A 3 -2.51 -10.88 -1.25
C GLU A 3 -2.09 -9.86 -0.18
N PHE A 4 -2.26 -10.22 1.08
CA PHE A 4 -2.00 -9.33 2.21
C PHE A 4 -1.03 -9.97 3.19
N LEU A 5 0.04 -9.27 3.52
CA LEU A 5 0.85 -9.56 4.68
C LEU A 5 0.27 -8.78 5.86
N VAL A 6 -0.28 -9.49 6.85
CA VAL A 6 -0.83 -8.89 8.06
C VAL A 6 0.16 -9.11 9.20
N LEU A 7 0.57 -8.04 9.85
CA LEU A 7 1.56 -8.03 10.92
C LEU A 7 0.92 -7.50 12.20
N GLU A 8 1.02 -8.27 13.28
CA GLU A 8 0.50 -7.95 14.60
C GLU A 8 1.51 -8.36 15.68
N GLY A 9 1.38 -7.82 16.87
CA GLY A 9 2.23 -8.18 18.01
C GLY A 9 3.73 -7.98 17.70
N VAL A 10 4.52 -9.04 17.85
CA VAL A 10 5.99 -8.99 17.66
C VAL A 10 6.40 -8.70 16.23
N ASP A 11 5.55 -9.01 15.24
CA ASP A 11 5.84 -8.81 13.83
C ASP A 11 5.80 -7.33 13.44
N VAL A 12 5.00 -6.52 14.13
CA VAL A 12 5.03 -5.04 13.98
C VAL A 12 6.41 -4.51 14.37
N GLY A 13 6.97 -4.99 15.49
CA GLY A 13 8.33 -4.65 15.90
C GLY A 13 9.37 -5.06 14.86
N SER A 14 9.27 -6.29 14.34
CA SER A 14 10.15 -6.81 13.29
C SER A 14 10.09 -6.00 11.99
N TYR A 15 8.90 -5.53 11.61
CA TYR A 15 8.72 -4.64 10.47
C TYR A 15 9.47 -3.31 10.66
N TRP A 16 9.29 -2.69 11.83
CA TRP A 16 9.97 -1.43 12.12
C TRP A 16 11.48 -1.60 12.27
N ASP A 17 11.98 -2.71 12.80
CA ASP A 17 13.41 -3.01 12.83
C ASP A 17 14.00 -3.11 11.42
N THR A 18 13.20 -3.59 10.46
CA THR A 18 13.60 -3.71 9.05
C THR A 18 13.55 -2.38 8.30
N THR A 19 12.55 -1.52 8.57
CA THR A 19 12.27 -0.31 7.79
C THR A 19 12.71 0.98 8.48
N LEU A 20 12.82 0.98 9.79
CA LEU A 20 13.23 2.12 10.61
C LEU A 20 14.04 1.61 11.82
N PRO A 21 15.36 1.41 11.68
CA PRO A 21 16.23 0.96 12.76
C PRO A 21 16.12 1.82 14.02
N ALA A 22 16.37 1.20 15.17
CA ALA A 22 16.12 1.81 16.49
C ALA A 22 16.84 3.16 16.71
N ASP A 23 18.04 3.30 16.17
CA ASP A 23 18.86 4.52 16.23
C ASP A 23 18.23 5.70 15.45
N ARG A 24 17.35 5.44 14.48
CA ARG A 24 16.63 6.45 13.68
C ARG A 24 15.25 6.81 14.23
N ARG A 25 14.70 6.03 15.17
CA ARG A 25 13.33 6.24 15.70
C ARG A 25 13.18 7.52 16.50
N GLY A 26 14.23 7.95 17.21
CA GLY A 26 14.20 9.18 18.02
C GLY A 26 13.93 10.46 17.22
N GLY A 27 14.31 10.48 15.93
CA GLY A 27 14.06 11.60 15.01
C GLY A 27 12.89 11.40 14.08
N PHE A 28 12.12 10.32 14.23
CA PHE A 28 11.01 9.99 13.31
C PHE A 28 9.85 10.97 13.48
N PRO A 29 9.40 11.66 12.39
CA PRO A 29 8.44 12.75 12.51
C PRO A 29 7.03 12.31 12.92
N TRP A 30 6.73 11.01 12.81
CA TRP A 30 5.39 10.44 13.07
C TRP A 30 5.45 9.29 14.08
N PRO A 31 5.87 9.56 15.34
CA PRO A 31 6.08 8.48 16.33
C PRO A 31 4.81 7.68 16.63
N GLY A 32 3.62 8.25 16.42
CA GLY A 32 2.35 7.54 16.58
C GLY A 32 2.17 6.34 15.64
N LEU A 33 2.82 6.33 14.47
CA LEU A 33 2.80 5.17 13.58
C LEU A 33 3.47 3.94 14.20
N LEU A 34 4.47 4.14 15.05
CA LEU A 34 5.20 3.04 15.72
C LEU A 34 4.32 2.32 16.75
N ASN A 35 3.23 2.96 17.19
CA ASN A 35 2.29 2.42 18.17
C ASN A 35 1.10 1.71 17.53
N ALA A 36 1.00 1.69 16.19
CA ALA A 36 -0.08 0.99 15.51
C ALA A 36 -0.01 -0.51 15.83
N PRO A 37 -1.09 -1.13 16.34
CA PRO A 37 -1.11 -2.53 16.73
C PRO A 37 -1.10 -3.48 15.53
N ALA A 38 -1.48 -3.01 14.35
CA ALA A 38 -1.49 -3.80 13.13
C ALA A 38 -0.95 -3.02 11.94
N LEU A 39 -0.17 -3.72 11.10
CA LEU A 39 0.29 -3.25 9.80
C LEU A 39 -0.17 -4.24 8.73
N VAL A 40 -0.69 -3.73 7.62
CA VAL A 40 -1.10 -4.54 6.48
C VAL A 40 -0.37 -4.07 5.24
N VAL A 41 0.31 -4.99 4.56
CA VAL A 41 1.01 -4.72 3.30
C VAL A 41 0.29 -5.45 2.16
N PRO A 42 -0.47 -4.74 1.31
CA PRO A 42 -1.06 -5.33 0.12
C PRO A 42 -0.01 -5.56 -0.96
N PHE A 43 0.01 -6.76 -1.53
CA PHE A 43 0.87 -7.15 -2.63
C PHE A 43 0.04 -7.51 -3.86
N GLY A 44 0.44 -7.00 -5.01
CA GLY A 44 0.01 -7.51 -6.30
C GLY A 44 0.95 -8.63 -6.77
N LEU A 45 0.39 -9.68 -7.37
CA LEU A 45 1.13 -10.82 -7.90
C LEU A 45 1.07 -10.82 -9.43
N PRO A 46 2.06 -10.25 -10.11
CA PRO A 46 2.06 -10.10 -11.58
C PRO A 46 1.87 -11.41 -12.32
N GLY A 47 2.51 -12.49 -11.86
CA GLY A 47 2.42 -13.82 -12.48
C GLY A 47 1.00 -14.37 -12.56
N LEU A 48 0.14 -14.08 -11.56
CA LEU A 48 -1.25 -14.51 -11.58
C LEU A 48 -2.07 -13.82 -12.68
N TYR A 49 -1.75 -12.57 -13.00
CA TYR A 49 -2.38 -11.84 -14.12
C TYR A 49 -1.96 -12.43 -15.46
N VAL A 50 -0.66 -12.65 -15.68
CA VAL A 50 -0.15 -13.26 -16.90
C VAL A 50 -0.75 -14.66 -17.09
N SER A 51 -0.75 -15.49 -16.04
CA SER A 51 -1.34 -16.83 -16.07
C SER A 51 -2.84 -16.80 -16.43
N ARG A 52 -3.62 -15.96 -15.75
CA ARG A 52 -5.07 -15.83 -16.01
C ARG A 52 -5.36 -15.37 -17.44
N TYR A 53 -4.56 -14.46 -17.98
CA TYR A 53 -4.76 -13.94 -19.34
C TYR A 53 -4.14 -14.84 -20.42
N GLY A 54 -3.41 -15.88 -20.04
CA GLY A 54 -3.01 -16.99 -20.90
C GLY A 54 -4.11 -18.05 -21.11
N GLU A 55 -5.18 -18.04 -20.29
CA GLU A 55 -6.29 -18.99 -20.41
C GLU A 55 -7.11 -18.76 -21.70
N PRO A 56 -7.77 -19.81 -22.26
CA PRO A 56 -8.41 -19.76 -23.57
C PRO A 56 -9.41 -18.61 -23.77
N ASP A 57 -10.16 -18.24 -22.73
CA ASP A 57 -11.15 -17.16 -22.79
C ASP A 57 -10.52 -15.75 -22.80
N LYS A 58 -9.26 -15.62 -22.37
CA LYS A 58 -8.49 -14.38 -22.32
C LYS A 58 -7.35 -14.32 -23.34
N ALA A 59 -6.92 -15.44 -23.87
CA ALA A 59 -5.78 -15.52 -24.80
C ALA A 59 -5.87 -14.55 -26.00
N PRO A 60 -7.06 -14.26 -26.58
CA PRO A 60 -7.18 -13.30 -27.67
C PRO A 60 -6.75 -11.86 -27.33
N THR A 61 -6.63 -11.52 -26.04
CA THR A 61 -6.14 -10.19 -25.60
C THR A 61 -4.63 -10.00 -25.80
N GLY A 62 -3.87 -11.09 -25.90
CA GLY A 62 -2.41 -11.08 -25.95
C GLY A 62 -1.71 -10.79 -24.60
N LEU A 63 -2.46 -10.47 -23.56
CA LEU A 63 -1.88 -10.08 -22.24
C LEU A 63 -1.22 -11.25 -21.49
N GLY A 64 -1.50 -12.50 -21.89
CA GLY A 64 -0.82 -13.68 -21.36
C GLY A 64 0.60 -13.88 -21.87
N ALA A 65 1.08 -13.05 -22.83
CA ALA A 65 2.42 -13.17 -23.39
C ALA A 65 3.53 -12.82 -22.40
N GLY A 66 3.26 -11.96 -21.42
CA GLY A 66 4.23 -11.55 -20.40
C GLY A 66 3.87 -10.19 -19.77
N LEU A 67 4.67 -9.76 -18.81
CA LEU A 67 4.41 -8.51 -18.08
C LEU A 67 4.52 -7.27 -18.99
N GLU A 68 5.36 -7.32 -20.00
CA GLU A 68 5.58 -6.25 -20.97
C GLU A 68 4.38 -5.99 -21.89
N ALA A 69 3.45 -6.96 -21.99
CA ALA A 69 2.20 -6.77 -22.73
C ALA A 69 1.20 -5.85 -21.99
N TRP A 70 1.46 -5.56 -20.73
CA TRP A 70 0.59 -4.75 -19.88
C TRP A 70 1.02 -3.29 -19.86
N THR A 71 0.31 -2.41 -20.54
CA THR A 71 0.57 -0.96 -20.51
C THR A 71 0.27 -0.35 -19.15
N VAL A 72 -0.66 -0.95 -18.40
CA VAL A 72 -0.97 -0.59 -17.01
C VAL A 72 -0.71 -1.81 -16.14
N PRO A 73 0.08 -1.69 -15.07
CA PRO A 73 0.34 -2.80 -14.15
C PRO A 73 -0.85 -3.03 -13.21
N TYR A 74 -1.90 -3.69 -13.71
CA TYR A 74 -3.16 -3.87 -12.96
C TYR A 74 -2.99 -4.60 -11.64
N TRP A 75 -1.96 -5.44 -11.47
CA TRP A 75 -1.62 -6.01 -10.17
C TRP A 75 -1.31 -4.96 -9.10
N LEU A 76 -0.69 -3.81 -9.47
CA LEU A 76 -0.48 -2.69 -8.55
C LEU A 76 -1.76 -1.85 -8.39
N THR A 77 -2.54 -1.69 -9.45
CA THR A 77 -3.82 -0.97 -9.40
C THR A 77 -4.80 -1.66 -8.45
N ASP A 78 -4.95 -2.97 -8.56
CA ASP A 78 -5.85 -3.75 -7.71
C ASP A 78 -5.36 -3.78 -6.26
N ALA A 79 -4.04 -3.90 -6.05
CA ALA A 79 -3.46 -3.80 -4.70
C ALA A 79 -3.68 -2.40 -4.09
N ALA A 80 -3.61 -1.32 -4.89
CA ALA A 80 -3.90 0.03 -4.42
C ALA A 80 -5.39 0.21 -4.09
N PHE A 81 -6.31 -0.36 -4.89
CA PHE A 81 -7.74 -0.37 -4.57
C PHE A 81 -8.02 -1.15 -3.29
N ALA A 82 -7.38 -2.29 -3.11
CA ALA A 82 -7.48 -3.06 -1.86
C ALA A 82 -6.98 -2.28 -0.65
N ALA A 83 -5.86 -1.56 -0.78
CA ALA A 83 -5.34 -0.68 0.26
C ALA A 83 -6.31 0.46 0.60
N LEU A 84 -6.97 1.05 -0.41
CA LEU A 84 -7.98 2.08 -0.20
C LEU A 84 -9.23 1.51 0.49
N ALA A 85 -9.74 0.36 0.02
CA ALA A 85 -10.89 -0.31 0.61
C ALA A 85 -10.64 -0.64 2.09
N LEU A 86 -9.45 -1.14 2.42
CA LEU A 86 -9.04 -1.42 3.80
C LEU A 86 -9.09 -0.16 4.68
N GLN A 87 -8.61 0.97 4.17
CA GLN A 87 -8.65 2.24 4.90
C GLN A 87 -10.09 2.72 5.13
N LEU A 88 -10.96 2.61 4.13
CA LEU A 88 -12.37 2.99 4.25
C LEU A 88 -13.09 2.13 5.29
N LEU A 89 -12.88 0.81 5.27
CA LEU A 89 -13.43 -0.11 6.24
C LEU A 89 -12.91 0.14 7.65
N ALA A 90 -11.62 0.45 7.82
CA ALA A 90 -11.06 0.81 9.11
C ALA A 90 -11.76 2.05 9.69
N VAL A 91 -11.95 3.10 8.89
CA VAL A 91 -12.65 4.32 9.33
C VAL A 91 -14.12 4.04 9.66
N GLU A 92 -14.82 3.24 8.84
CA GLU A 92 -16.21 2.86 9.09
C GLU A 92 -16.39 2.10 10.41
N THR A 93 -15.37 1.32 10.80
CA THR A 93 -15.39 0.58 12.08
C THR A 93 -14.85 1.39 13.28
N GLY A 94 -14.60 2.68 13.10
CA GLY A 94 -14.12 3.58 14.16
C GLY A 94 -12.61 3.49 14.43
N LEU A 95 -11.85 2.83 13.56
CA LEU A 95 -10.40 2.79 13.63
C LEU A 95 -9.77 3.96 12.86
N ALA A 96 -8.55 4.29 13.21
CA ALA A 96 -7.69 5.18 12.44
C ALA A 96 -6.76 4.34 11.56
N CYS A 97 -6.37 4.90 10.42
CA CYS A 97 -5.40 4.29 9.54
C CYS A 97 -4.48 5.32 8.89
N CYS A 98 -3.30 4.86 8.47
CA CYS A 98 -2.36 5.66 7.69
C CYS A 98 -1.71 4.78 6.63
N PHE A 99 -1.82 5.19 5.36
CA PHE A 99 -1.10 4.57 4.25
C PHE A 99 0.22 5.29 4.01
N PHE A 100 1.31 4.52 3.87
CA PHE A 100 2.64 5.04 3.54
C PHE A 100 3.42 4.06 2.65
N GLY A 101 4.36 4.58 1.87
CA GLY A 101 5.15 3.78 0.92
C GLY A 101 6.26 2.98 1.60
N LEU A 102 6.63 1.85 1.00
CA LEU A 102 7.77 1.02 1.38
C LEU A 102 9.09 1.50 0.74
N PHE A 103 9.01 2.12 -0.44
CA PHE A 103 10.15 2.63 -1.20
C PHE A 103 11.29 1.60 -1.30
N GLU A 104 12.51 1.98 -0.88
CA GLU A 104 13.69 1.12 -0.87
C GLU A 104 13.63 -0.07 0.10
N HIS A 105 12.65 -0.11 0.98
CA HIS A 105 12.52 -1.17 1.99
C HIS A 105 11.72 -2.39 1.51
N GLU A 106 11.12 -2.37 0.32
CA GLU A 106 10.27 -3.46 -0.18
C GLU A 106 10.99 -4.80 -0.16
N ASP A 107 12.20 -4.86 -0.70
CA ASP A 107 12.99 -6.10 -0.75
C ASP A 107 13.37 -6.62 0.64
N ALA A 108 13.67 -5.73 1.57
CA ALA A 108 14.01 -6.12 2.93
C ALA A 108 12.79 -6.69 3.67
N VAL A 109 11.61 -6.09 3.49
CA VAL A 109 10.34 -6.58 4.05
C VAL A 109 9.99 -7.94 3.43
N ARG A 110 10.07 -8.10 2.11
CA ARG A 110 9.81 -9.39 1.46
C ARG A 110 10.69 -10.49 2.02
N ARG A 111 12.01 -10.28 2.10
CA ARG A 111 12.95 -11.26 2.69
C ARG A 111 12.66 -11.55 4.16
N ARG A 112 12.34 -10.52 4.95
CA ARG A 112 12.10 -10.68 6.40
C ARG A 112 10.87 -11.54 6.69
N PHE A 113 9.83 -11.45 5.85
CA PHE A 113 8.54 -12.11 6.06
C PHE A 113 8.28 -13.27 5.08
N GLY A 114 9.25 -13.66 4.26
CA GLY A 114 9.11 -14.77 3.34
C GLY A 114 8.12 -14.53 2.20
N VAL A 115 7.91 -13.27 1.81
CA VAL A 115 7.05 -12.91 0.67
C VAL A 115 7.77 -13.26 -0.64
N PRO A 116 7.06 -13.86 -1.63
CA PRO A 116 7.64 -14.23 -2.92
C PRO A 116 8.31 -13.04 -3.64
N ASP A 117 9.40 -13.33 -4.36
CA ASP A 117 10.21 -12.29 -5.02
C ASP A 117 9.45 -11.54 -6.11
N GLU A 118 8.49 -12.19 -6.77
CA GLU A 118 7.62 -11.57 -7.78
C GLU A 118 6.52 -10.68 -7.21
N ALA A 119 6.20 -10.79 -5.92
CA ALA A 119 5.16 -9.97 -5.29
C ALA A 119 5.62 -8.52 -5.17
N ARG A 120 4.73 -7.58 -5.49
CA ARG A 120 5.01 -6.14 -5.52
C ARG A 120 4.08 -5.40 -4.58
N ALA A 121 4.67 -4.73 -3.60
CA ALA A 121 3.94 -3.94 -2.63
C ALA A 121 3.54 -2.56 -3.18
N VAL A 122 2.37 -2.07 -2.80
CA VAL A 122 1.98 -0.66 -3.07
C VAL A 122 2.28 0.26 -1.90
N GLY A 123 2.50 -0.30 -0.72
CA GLY A 123 2.77 0.43 0.52
C GLY A 123 2.26 -0.36 1.72
N THR A 124 2.23 0.28 2.87
CA THR A 124 1.76 -0.28 4.14
C THR A 124 0.60 0.54 4.69
N VAL A 125 -0.43 -0.11 5.20
CA VAL A 125 -1.52 0.49 5.96
C VAL A 125 -1.29 0.18 7.44
N ALA A 126 -0.96 1.19 8.25
CA ALA A 126 -1.02 1.09 9.69
C ALA A 126 -2.46 1.27 10.16
N ILE A 127 -2.92 0.44 11.08
CA ILE A 127 -4.29 0.45 11.61
C ILE A 127 -4.22 0.43 13.14
N GLY A 128 -5.05 1.26 13.80
CA GLY A 128 -5.12 1.32 15.25
C GLY A 128 -6.29 2.19 15.73
N HIS A 129 -6.38 2.40 17.02
CA HIS A 129 -7.36 3.33 17.58
C HIS A 129 -6.91 4.78 17.37
N PRO A 130 -7.83 5.71 17.07
CA PRO A 130 -7.49 7.11 16.91
C PRO A 130 -6.98 7.72 18.23
N GLU A 131 -5.89 8.45 18.18
CA GLU A 131 -5.39 9.26 19.28
C GLU A 131 -6.13 10.60 19.30
N PRO A 132 -6.92 10.95 20.32
CA PRO A 132 -7.70 12.18 20.37
C PRO A 132 -6.85 13.46 20.27
N SER A 133 -5.58 13.40 20.69
CA SER A 133 -4.65 14.54 20.65
C SER A 133 -3.87 14.67 19.35
N ALA A 134 -4.02 13.73 18.43
CA ALA A 134 -3.18 13.60 17.24
C ALA A 134 -3.56 14.51 16.06
N ALA A 135 -4.38 15.53 16.25
CA ALA A 135 -4.71 16.52 15.22
C ALA A 135 -3.47 17.31 14.76
N ARG A 136 -2.56 16.65 14.03
CA ARG A 136 -1.41 17.31 13.40
C ARG A 136 -1.80 17.73 11.98
N SER A 137 -1.70 19.04 11.71
CA SER A 137 -1.78 19.51 10.34
C SER A 137 -0.58 18.99 9.55
N SER A 138 -0.86 18.26 8.47
CA SER A 138 0.18 17.88 7.51
C SER A 138 0.74 19.13 6.81
N ARG A 139 2.06 19.17 6.58
CA ARG A 139 2.68 20.22 5.75
C ARG A 139 2.04 20.29 4.36
N SER A 140 1.58 19.15 3.84
CA SER A 140 0.89 19.06 2.56
C SER A 140 -0.51 19.69 2.62
N ALA A 141 -1.19 19.65 3.75
CA ALA A 141 -2.50 20.29 3.92
C ALA A 141 -2.41 21.82 3.80
N ALA A 142 -1.29 22.42 4.23
CA ALA A 142 -1.05 23.86 4.14
C ALA A 142 -0.86 24.37 2.69
N ARG A 143 -0.55 23.47 1.74
CA ARG A 143 -0.34 23.87 0.32
C ARG A 143 -1.64 24.16 -0.43
N GLY A 144 -2.79 23.84 0.15
CA GLY A 144 -4.07 23.91 -0.53
C GLY A 144 -4.23 22.81 -1.61
N ARG A 145 -5.42 22.68 -2.11
CA ARG A 145 -5.73 21.78 -3.24
C ARG A 145 -5.96 22.61 -4.48
N ARG A 146 -5.67 22.06 -5.65
CA ARG A 146 -6.03 22.68 -6.93
C ARG A 146 -7.55 22.90 -6.98
N PRO A 147 -8.02 24.05 -7.51
CA PRO A 147 -9.44 24.29 -7.74
C PRO A 147 -10.05 23.18 -8.59
N LEU A 148 -11.33 22.87 -8.33
CA LEU A 148 -12.02 21.79 -9.05
C LEU A 148 -12.01 21.99 -10.58
N GLY A 149 -12.13 23.24 -11.04
CA GLY A 149 -12.10 23.58 -12.47
C GLY A 149 -10.77 23.29 -13.17
N GLU A 150 -9.67 23.15 -12.41
CA GLU A 150 -8.35 22.79 -12.96
C GLU A 150 -8.13 21.27 -13.03
N VAL A 151 -8.99 20.47 -12.41
CA VAL A 151 -8.84 19.01 -12.31
C VAL A 151 -10.01 18.24 -12.89
N LEU A 152 -11.10 18.95 -13.21
CA LEU A 152 -12.31 18.37 -13.79
C LEU A 152 -12.51 18.90 -15.22
N HIS A 153 -12.34 18.03 -16.19
CA HIS A 153 -12.56 18.33 -17.61
C HIS A 153 -13.86 17.65 -18.08
N ARG A 154 -14.68 18.35 -18.84
CA ARG A 154 -15.97 17.85 -19.37
C ARG A 154 -15.96 17.85 -20.90
N GLY A 155 -16.03 16.66 -21.49
CA GLY A 155 -16.06 16.48 -22.95
C GLY A 155 -14.71 16.58 -23.66
N SER A 156 -13.79 17.38 -23.16
CA SER A 156 -12.40 17.50 -23.65
C SER A 156 -11.45 17.86 -22.52
N TRP A 157 -10.17 17.55 -22.71
CA TRP A 157 -9.10 17.91 -21.77
C TRP A 157 -8.71 19.36 -21.94
#